data_f7f7e8040c0b2417a50becfd8948d69a
#
_entry.id   f7f7e8040c0b2417a50becfd8948d69a
#
_cell.length_a   1.000
_cell.length_b   1.000
_cell.length_c   1.000
_cell.angle_alpha   90.00
_cell.angle_beta   90.00
_cell.angle_gamma   90.00
#
_symmetry.space_group_name_H-M   'P 1'
#
loop_
_entity.id
_entity.type
_entity.pdbx_description
1 polymer ?
#
loop_
_entity_poly.entity_id
_entity_poly.type
_entity_poly.pdbx_seq_one_letter_code
_entity_poly.pdbx_strand_id
1 'polypeptide(L)'
;IGTAANYYYGKPLNKLDLAQTALLAGMPNAPVKYDPYLYPEKAKYRRDIVLKTMLQNKKITRQQYDQAVNESIKFGLKKRKNKAESKIREIDDPYIKEVIEEVRQKGFDPYRDNLKITVNIDQKAQNKLYELANNGEVPFTNDAMQIGATVVDPTNGHVVAILGGRHLPSVQLGLNRAVQTGRSTGSSIKPVLDYAPAIQYLNWSTAKIFDDSKYVYPGTNVQLYDWDNKYQGAMNMRYALEQSRNVPAVKTLAKVGVRRASSFVKRMDINVRANSGL
;
A
#
# COMPACT_ATOMS: atom_id res chain seq x y z
N ILE A 1 5.63 -24.50 -1.76
CA ILE A 1 5.79 -25.43 -0.59
C ILE A 1 7.27 -25.58 -0.25
N GLY A 2 8.19 -25.73 -1.23
CA GLY A 2 9.63 -25.87 -0.95
C GLY A 2 10.23 -24.70 -0.17
N THR A 3 9.88 -23.47 -0.50
CA THR A 3 10.27 -22.25 0.24
C THR A 3 9.76 -22.30 1.68
N ALA A 4 8.50 -22.73 1.89
CA ALA A 4 7.93 -22.90 3.23
C ALA A 4 8.65 -23.98 4.04
N ALA A 5 9.02 -25.11 3.43
CA ALA A 5 9.81 -26.15 4.07
C ALA A 5 11.16 -25.62 4.61
N ASN A 6 11.86 -24.85 3.79
CA ASN A 6 13.10 -24.20 4.22
C ASN A 6 12.87 -23.11 5.27
N TYR A 7 11.77 -22.34 5.15
CA TYR A 7 11.44 -21.27 6.09
C TYR A 7 11.09 -21.79 7.47
N TYR A 8 10.16 -22.77 7.56
CA TYR A 8 9.67 -23.28 8.84
C TYR A 8 10.62 -24.31 9.47
N TYR A 9 11.26 -25.14 8.64
CA TYR A 9 12.02 -26.30 9.13
C TYR A 9 13.51 -26.28 8.76
N GLY A 10 13.94 -25.37 7.86
CA GLY A 10 15.33 -25.35 7.39
C GLY A 10 15.74 -26.59 6.60
N LYS A 11 14.76 -27.32 6.05
CA LYS A 11 14.96 -28.58 5.33
C LYS A 11 14.37 -28.51 3.93
N PRO A 12 14.92 -29.23 2.96
CA PRO A 12 14.26 -29.43 1.67
C PRO A 12 12.99 -30.27 1.85
N LEU A 13 12.03 -30.11 0.95
CA LEU A 13 10.69 -30.71 1.03
C LEU A 13 10.72 -32.24 1.24
N ASN A 14 11.63 -32.94 0.57
CA ASN A 14 11.80 -34.39 0.65
C ASN A 14 12.42 -34.89 1.97
N LYS A 15 12.79 -33.99 2.89
CA LYS A 15 13.33 -34.34 4.21
C LYS A 15 12.36 -33.98 5.34
N LEU A 16 11.14 -33.55 5.00
CA LEU A 16 10.08 -33.33 5.97
C LEU A 16 9.43 -34.66 6.35
N ASP A 17 9.05 -34.79 7.61
CA ASP A 17 8.19 -35.89 8.09
C ASP A 17 6.71 -35.66 7.68
N LEU A 18 5.86 -36.63 8.05
CA LEU A 18 4.44 -36.59 7.68
C LEU A 18 3.71 -35.43 8.35
N ALA A 19 3.99 -35.14 9.63
CA ALA A 19 3.32 -34.09 10.37
C ALA A 19 3.70 -32.69 9.81
N GLN A 20 4.98 -32.48 9.51
CA GLN A 20 5.49 -31.26 8.88
C GLN A 20 4.90 -31.07 7.48
N THR A 21 4.85 -32.11 6.69
CA THR A 21 4.26 -32.06 5.35
C THR A 21 2.77 -31.73 5.40
N ALA A 22 2.01 -32.34 6.30
CA ALA A 22 0.58 -32.08 6.48
C ALA A 22 0.30 -30.65 6.94
N LEU A 23 1.14 -30.09 7.83
CA LEU A 23 1.05 -28.70 8.23
C LEU A 23 1.21 -27.77 7.01
N LEU A 24 2.30 -27.93 6.27
CA LEU A 24 2.57 -27.10 5.10
C LEU A 24 1.50 -27.21 4.00
N ALA A 25 0.93 -28.40 3.81
CA ALA A 25 -0.19 -28.62 2.89
C ALA A 25 -1.48 -27.92 3.38
N GLY A 26 -1.67 -27.80 4.68
CA GLY A 26 -2.85 -27.17 5.27
C GLY A 26 -2.80 -25.63 5.30
N MET A 27 -1.61 -25.04 5.36
CA MET A 27 -1.39 -23.61 5.54
C MET A 27 -1.93 -22.69 4.43
N PRO A 28 -1.89 -23.05 3.12
CA PRO A 28 -2.36 -22.16 2.05
C PRO A 28 -3.82 -21.72 2.17
N ASN A 29 -4.65 -22.46 2.90
CA ASN A 29 -6.04 -22.10 3.16
C ASN A 29 -6.19 -20.77 3.95
N ALA A 30 -5.31 -20.53 4.93
CA ALA A 30 -5.21 -19.27 5.70
C ALA A 30 -3.81 -19.15 6.34
N PRO A 31 -2.78 -18.73 5.59
CA PRO A 31 -1.38 -18.84 6.01
C PRO A 31 -1.07 -18.16 7.36
N VAL A 32 -1.63 -16.96 7.59
CA VAL A 32 -1.43 -16.24 8.87
C VAL A 32 -2.12 -16.94 10.03
N LYS A 33 -3.36 -17.42 9.80
CA LYS A 33 -4.15 -18.10 10.84
C LYS A 33 -3.54 -19.42 11.29
N TYR A 34 -2.81 -20.09 10.39
CA TYR A 34 -2.20 -21.40 10.63
C TYR A 34 -0.68 -21.35 10.77
N ASP A 35 -0.12 -20.15 11.04
CA ASP A 35 1.31 -20.00 11.36
C ASP A 35 1.61 -20.66 12.71
N PRO A 36 2.46 -21.71 12.76
CA PRO A 36 2.74 -22.46 13.98
C PRO A 36 3.52 -21.66 15.03
N TYR A 37 4.17 -20.55 14.63
CA TYR A 37 4.84 -19.65 15.58
C TYR A 37 3.85 -18.70 16.27
N LEU A 38 2.83 -18.23 15.55
CA LEU A 38 1.87 -17.26 16.07
C LEU A 38 0.65 -17.93 16.72
N TYR A 39 0.15 -18.99 16.10
CA TYR A 39 -1.08 -19.67 16.51
C TYR A 39 -0.91 -21.19 16.51
N PRO A 40 -0.07 -21.76 17.41
CA PRO A 40 0.26 -23.19 17.40
C PRO A 40 -0.96 -24.09 17.48
N GLU A 41 -1.98 -23.75 18.27
CA GLU A 41 -3.19 -24.55 18.40
C GLU A 41 -4.03 -24.57 17.12
N LYS A 42 -4.14 -23.44 16.42
CA LYS A 42 -4.83 -23.38 15.14
C LYS A 42 -4.06 -24.12 14.04
N ALA A 43 -2.74 -24.01 14.07
CA ALA A 43 -1.86 -24.74 13.17
C ALA A 43 -1.97 -26.26 13.38
N LYS A 44 -1.96 -26.71 14.64
CA LYS A 44 -2.19 -28.10 15.03
C LYS A 44 -3.56 -28.59 14.52
N TYR A 45 -4.61 -27.87 14.80
CA TYR A 45 -5.97 -28.22 14.34
C TYR A 45 -6.01 -28.38 12.81
N ARG A 46 -5.41 -27.47 12.07
CA ARG A 46 -5.38 -27.54 10.61
C ARG A 46 -4.57 -28.71 10.08
N ARG A 47 -3.41 -28.98 10.66
CA ARG A 47 -2.58 -30.16 10.37
C ARG A 47 -3.39 -31.46 10.56
N ASP A 48 -4.07 -31.56 11.69
CA ASP A 48 -4.81 -32.77 12.08
C ASP A 48 -5.99 -33.03 11.13
N ILE A 49 -6.64 -31.98 10.59
CA ILE A 49 -7.64 -32.10 9.51
C ILE A 49 -7.00 -32.71 8.24
N VAL A 50 -5.83 -32.23 7.83
CA VAL A 50 -5.14 -32.76 6.64
C VAL A 50 -4.78 -34.23 6.87
N LEU A 51 -4.20 -34.58 8.02
CA LEU A 51 -3.86 -35.96 8.37
C LEU A 51 -5.10 -36.88 8.36
N LYS A 52 -6.21 -36.41 8.95
CA LYS A 52 -7.49 -37.16 8.94
C LYS A 52 -7.99 -37.41 7.52
N THR A 53 -7.92 -36.40 6.66
CA THR A 53 -8.30 -36.53 5.26
C THR A 53 -7.40 -37.50 4.50
N MET A 54 -6.09 -37.51 4.78
CA MET A 54 -5.14 -38.47 4.20
C MET A 54 -5.47 -39.90 4.62
N LEU A 55 -5.82 -40.11 5.90
CA LEU A 55 -6.24 -41.42 6.42
C LEU A 55 -7.53 -41.88 5.74
N GLN A 56 -8.55 -41.02 5.67
CA GLN A 56 -9.85 -41.34 5.00
C GLN A 56 -9.66 -41.71 3.54
N ASN A 57 -8.74 -41.06 2.85
CA ASN A 57 -8.41 -41.36 1.45
C ASN A 57 -7.37 -42.49 1.30
N LYS A 58 -7.06 -43.24 2.36
CA LYS A 58 -6.10 -44.36 2.36
C LYS A 58 -4.69 -43.99 1.86
N LYS A 59 -4.28 -42.74 2.03
CA LYS A 59 -2.94 -42.27 1.65
C LYS A 59 -1.90 -42.52 2.74
N ILE A 60 -2.36 -42.73 3.96
CA ILE A 60 -1.53 -43.08 5.13
C ILE A 60 -2.23 -44.20 5.91
N THR A 61 -1.46 -44.96 6.65
CA THR A 61 -1.97 -46.00 7.58
C THR A 61 -2.47 -45.39 8.89
N ARG A 62 -3.25 -46.14 9.66
CA ARG A 62 -3.70 -45.71 10.97
C ARG A 62 -2.51 -45.44 11.90
N GLN A 63 -1.50 -46.27 11.90
CA GLN A 63 -0.29 -46.10 12.68
C GLN A 63 0.45 -44.80 12.33
N GLN A 64 0.60 -44.49 11.03
CA GLN A 64 1.22 -43.22 10.56
C GLN A 64 0.42 -42.03 11.03
N TYR A 65 -0.92 -42.08 10.95
CA TYR A 65 -1.79 -41.03 11.44
C TYR A 65 -1.60 -40.79 12.95
N ASP A 66 -1.65 -41.85 13.77
CA ASP A 66 -1.55 -41.72 15.21
C ASP A 66 -0.17 -41.16 15.65
N GLN A 67 0.91 -41.55 14.98
CA GLN A 67 2.22 -40.97 15.19
C GLN A 67 2.25 -39.44 14.84
N ALA A 68 1.76 -39.08 13.66
CA ALA A 68 1.84 -37.70 13.19
C ALA A 68 0.91 -36.73 13.95
N VAL A 69 -0.25 -37.18 14.43
CA VAL A 69 -1.17 -36.35 15.25
C VAL A 69 -0.60 -36.08 16.63
N ASN A 70 0.11 -37.07 17.21
CA ASN A 70 0.74 -36.95 18.53
C ASN A 70 2.03 -36.15 18.50
N GLU A 71 2.61 -35.92 17.35
CA GLU A 71 3.81 -35.10 17.23
C GLU A 71 3.54 -33.63 17.59
N SER A 72 4.46 -33.07 18.38
CA SER A 72 4.35 -31.63 18.72
C SER A 72 4.37 -30.75 17.49
N ILE A 73 3.44 -29.79 17.40
CA ILE A 73 3.40 -28.82 16.31
C ILE A 73 4.69 -27.99 16.21
N LYS A 74 5.44 -27.90 17.30
CA LYS A 74 6.71 -27.16 17.36
C LYS A 74 7.91 -28.02 17.00
N PHE A 75 7.73 -29.35 16.83
CA PHE A 75 8.81 -30.25 16.53
C PHE A 75 9.52 -29.92 15.22
N GLY A 76 10.82 -29.78 15.28
CA GLY A 76 11.65 -29.46 14.13
C GLY A 76 11.49 -28.04 13.57
N LEU A 77 10.63 -27.18 14.14
CA LEU A 77 10.57 -25.79 13.74
C LEU A 77 11.92 -25.12 13.95
N LYS A 78 12.39 -24.43 12.91
CA LYS A 78 13.59 -23.63 12.93
C LYS A 78 13.47 -22.53 13.97
N LYS A 79 14.42 -22.40 14.90
CA LYS A 79 14.45 -21.27 15.82
C LYS A 79 14.43 -19.98 14.99
N ARG A 80 13.43 -19.12 15.19
CA ARG A 80 13.43 -17.80 14.56
C ARG A 80 14.63 -17.01 15.09
N LYS A 81 15.58 -16.73 14.22
CA LYS A 81 16.66 -15.80 14.50
C LYS A 81 16.04 -14.41 14.54
N ASN A 82 16.09 -13.80 15.74
CA ASN A 82 15.94 -12.39 16.04
C ASN A 82 14.64 -11.64 15.70
N LYS A 83 14.14 -10.95 16.72
CA LYS A 83 13.19 -9.81 16.66
C LYS A 83 13.55 -8.79 15.56
N ALA A 84 14.84 -8.63 15.23
CA ALA A 84 15.36 -7.76 14.18
C ALA A 84 14.93 -8.18 12.78
N GLU A 85 14.99 -9.46 12.38
CA GLU A 85 14.54 -9.91 11.06
C GLU A 85 13.03 -9.78 10.88
N SER A 86 12.26 -9.98 11.97
CA SER A 86 10.81 -9.76 11.95
C SER A 86 10.47 -8.28 11.77
N LYS A 87 11.22 -7.40 12.43
CA LYS A 87 11.03 -5.94 12.33
C LYS A 87 11.41 -5.38 10.96
N ILE A 88 12.49 -5.87 10.37
CA ILE A 88 12.90 -5.50 9.00
C ILE A 88 11.78 -5.86 8.00
N ARG A 89 11.20 -7.06 8.11
CA ARG A 89 10.09 -7.48 7.24
C ARG A 89 8.86 -6.60 7.39
N GLU A 90 8.53 -6.18 8.60
CA GLU A 90 7.40 -5.29 8.88
C GLU A 90 7.62 -3.89 8.26
N ILE A 91 8.84 -3.37 8.35
CA ILE A 91 9.22 -2.08 7.78
C ILE A 91 9.13 -2.10 6.25
N ASP A 92 9.59 -3.16 5.62
CA ASP A 92 9.69 -3.27 4.16
C ASP A 92 8.40 -3.78 3.50
N ASP A 93 7.45 -4.31 4.27
CA ASP A 93 6.25 -4.99 3.78
C ASP A 93 5.42 -4.15 2.78
N PRO A 94 5.18 -2.85 3.02
CA PRO A 94 4.46 -2.02 2.05
C PRO A 94 5.20 -1.90 0.70
N TYR A 95 6.52 -1.81 0.73
CA TYR A 95 7.34 -1.75 -0.49
C TYR A 95 7.32 -3.08 -1.23
N ILE A 96 7.52 -4.18 -0.52
CA ILE A 96 7.51 -5.54 -1.09
C ILE A 96 6.15 -5.86 -1.72
N LYS A 97 5.06 -5.40 -1.10
CA LYS A 97 3.73 -5.57 -1.66
C LYS A 97 3.60 -4.96 -3.06
N GLU A 98 4.07 -3.73 -3.24
CA GLU A 98 4.03 -3.08 -4.55
C GLU A 98 4.93 -3.78 -5.58
N VAL A 99 6.10 -4.26 -5.16
CA VAL A 99 6.97 -5.08 -6.02
C VAL A 99 6.24 -6.35 -6.50
N ILE A 100 5.53 -7.04 -5.60
CA ILE A 100 4.74 -8.22 -5.94
C ILE A 100 3.63 -7.89 -6.94
N GLU A 101 2.92 -6.78 -6.73
CA GLU A 101 1.85 -6.35 -7.63
C GLU A 101 2.41 -5.95 -9.02
N GLU A 102 3.54 -5.25 -9.07
CA GLU A 102 4.19 -4.90 -10.35
C GLU A 102 4.66 -6.15 -11.11
N VAL A 103 5.23 -7.14 -10.41
CA VAL A 103 5.64 -8.41 -11.01
C VAL A 103 4.44 -9.14 -11.63
N ARG A 104 3.30 -9.15 -10.93
CA ARG A 104 2.06 -9.75 -11.43
C ARG A 104 1.50 -9.01 -12.64
N GLN A 105 1.54 -7.67 -12.64
CA GLN A 105 1.10 -6.85 -13.78
C GLN A 105 1.95 -7.11 -15.02
N LYS A 106 3.22 -7.50 -14.85
CA LYS A 106 4.12 -7.93 -15.93
C LYS A 106 3.88 -9.38 -16.38
N GLY A 107 2.89 -10.08 -15.81
CA GLY A 107 2.50 -11.43 -16.20
C GLY A 107 3.28 -12.56 -15.52
N PHE A 108 4.07 -12.27 -14.49
CA PHE A 108 4.83 -13.28 -13.74
C PHE A 108 4.15 -13.62 -12.41
N ASP A 109 4.35 -14.86 -11.94
CA ASP A 109 3.96 -15.28 -10.60
C ASP A 109 5.18 -15.22 -9.65
N PRO A 110 5.23 -14.24 -8.72
CA PRO A 110 6.37 -14.07 -7.82
C PRO A 110 6.62 -15.26 -6.89
N TYR A 111 5.67 -16.19 -6.79
CA TYR A 111 5.75 -17.38 -5.92
C TYR A 111 6.05 -18.67 -6.65
N ARG A 112 5.84 -18.73 -7.97
CA ARG A 112 6.02 -19.93 -8.79
C ARG A 112 7.16 -19.83 -9.77
N ASP A 113 7.33 -18.64 -10.36
CA ASP A 113 8.40 -18.40 -11.30
C ASP A 113 9.72 -18.23 -10.53
N ASN A 114 10.80 -18.74 -11.08
CA ASN A 114 12.11 -18.64 -10.46
C ASN A 114 12.76 -17.28 -10.79
N LEU A 115 12.25 -16.21 -10.15
CA LEU A 115 12.64 -14.83 -10.45
C LEU A 115 13.77 -14.34 -9.55
N LYS A 116 14.68 -13.55 -10.12
CA LYS A 116 15.56 -12.65 -9.40
C LYS A 116 15.08 -11.23 -9.62
N ILE A 117 14.53 -10.60 -8.57
CA ILE A 117 13.95 -9.26 -8.63
C ILE A 117 14.92 -8.27 -7.99
N THR A 118 15.35 -7.28 -8.76
CA THR A 118 16.16 -6.15 -8.27
C THR A 118 15.22 -4.95 -8.06
N VAL A 119 15.34 -4.28 -6.93
CA VAL A 119 14.48 -3.17 -6.51
C VAL A 119 15.31 -1.94 -6.16
N ASN A 120 14.66 -0.77 -6.13
CA ASN A 120 15.29 0.52 -5.88
C ASN A 120 15.13 1.01 -4.43
N ILE A 121 14.78 0.11 -3.49
CA ILE A 121 14.61 0.50 -2.10
C ILE A 121 15.90 1.06 -1.50
N ASP A 122 15.80 2.24 -0.88
CA ASP A 122 16.82 2.75 0.02
C ASP A 122 16.46 2.35 1.45
N GLN A 123 17.18 1.41 2.02
CA GLN A 123 16.88 0.87 3.34
C GLN A 123 17.00 1.92 4.45
N LYS A 124 17.86 2.94 4.29
CA LYS A 124 17.98 4.04 5.26
C LYS A 124 16.75 4.93 5.21
N ALA A 125 16.30 5.30 3.99
CA ALA A 125 15.09 6.08 3.80
C ALA A 125 13.86 5.32 4.29
N GLN A 126 13.75 4.01 3.98
CA GLN A 126 12.66 3.15 4.41
C GLN A 126 12.56 3.06 5.94
N ASN A 127 13.70 2.81 6.62
CA ASN A 127 13.76 2.75 8.07
C ASN A 127 13.39 4.10 8.68
N LYS A 128 13.96 5.21 8.17
CA LYS A 128 13.67 6.55 8.71
C LYS A 128 12.21 6.93 8.53
N LEU A 129 11.62 6.64 7.38
CA LEU A 129 10.19 6.88 7.12
C LEU A 129 9.29 6.12 8.10
N TYR A 130 9.62 4.86 8.38
CA TYR A 130 8.92 4.05 9.38
C TYR A 130 9.07 4.64 10.79
N GLU A 131 10.27 5.02 11.19
CA GLU A 131 10.56 5.60 12.51
C GLU A 131 9.81 6.91 12.74
N LEU A 132 9.82 7.82 11.77
CA LEU A 132 9.08 9.08 11.85
C LEU A 132 7.59 8.87 12.17
N ALA A 133 6.98 7.83 11.60
CA ALA A 133 5.57 7.55 11.80
C ALA A 133 5.24 6.78 13.09
N ASN A 134 6.19 5.96 13.60
CA ASN A 134 5.89 4.98 14.65
C ASN A 134 6.60 5.22 15.98
N ASN A 135 7.66 6.03 16.02
CA ASN A 135 8.47 6.25 17.24
C ASN A 135 8.21 7.61 17.93
N GLY A 136 7.16 8.34 17.53
CA GLY A 136 6.78 9.60 18.18
C GLY A 136 7.58 10.83 17.75
N GLU A 137 8.45 10.74 16.75
CA GLU A 137 9.19 11.89 16.21
C GLU A 137 8.25 12.91 15.54
N VAL A 138 7.15 12.42 14.95
CA VAL A 138 6.10 13.28 14.39
C VAL A 138 4.88 13.20 15.30
N PRO A 139 4.41 14.34 15.84
CA PRO A 139 3.21 14.36 16.67
C PRO A 139 1.97 14.12 15.81
N PHE A 140 1.22 13.08 16.13
CA PHE A 140 -0.10 12.80 15.55
C PHE A 140 -1.19 13.16 16.57
N THR A 141 -2.33 13.62 16.08
CA THR A 141 -3.45 14.07 16.93
C THR A 141 -3.97 12.97 17.84
N ASN A 142 -3.93 11.73 17.40
CA ASN A 142 -4.31 10.54 18.20
C ASN A 142 -3.72 9.27 17.56
N ASP A 143 -3.80 8.15 18.29
CA ASP A 143 -3.25 6.87 17.84
C ASP A 143 -4.03 6.19 16.70
N ALA A 144 -5.29 6.55 16.51
CA ALA A 144 -6.11 6.03 15.41
C ALA A 144 -5.79 6.72 14.07
N MET A 145 -5.13 7.88 14.09
CA MET A 145 -4.74 8.60 12.88
C MET A 145 -3.74 7.79 12.08
N GLN A 146 -4.02 7.61 10.80
CA GLN A 146 -3.19 6.84 9.87
C GLN A 146 -2.54 7.75 8.85
N ILE A 147 -1.39 7.31 8.33
CA ILE A 147 -0.65 7.98 7.26
C ILE A 147 -0.21 6.95 6.23
N GLY A 148 -0.22 7.33 4.95
CA GLY A 148 0.49 6.67 3.87
C GLY A 148 1.46 7.66 3.25
N ALA A 149 2.65 7.22 2.89
CA ALA A 149 3.66 8.07 2.27
C ALA A 149 4.53 7.29 1.29
N THR A 150 5.00 7.99 0.25
CA THR A 150 5.94 7.47 -0.73
C THR A 150 7.10 8.44 -0.86
N VAL A 151 8.33 7.93 -0.86
CA VAL A 151 9.54 8.71 -1.11
C VAL A 151 10.06 8.35 -2.50
N VAL A 152 10.27 9.39 -3.30
CA VAL A 152 10.75 9.26 -4.68
C VAL A 152 12.08 9.99 -4.81
N ASP A 153 13.05 9.36 -5.47
CA ASP A 153 14.29 10.00 -5.87
C ASP A 153 14.00 10.96 -7.05
N PRO A 154 14.17 12.28 -6.90
CA PRO A 154 13.83 13.24 -7.93
C PRO A 154 14.76 13.19 -9.14
N THR A 155 15.93 12.53 -9.02
CA THR A 155 16.91 12.46 -10.11
C THR A 155 16.54 11.44 -11.17
N ASN A 156 15.79 10.40 -10.80
CA ASN A 156 15.46 9.27 -11.69
C ASN A 156 14.00 8.80 -11.61
N GLY A 157 13.21 9.34 -10.66
CA GLY A 157 11.81 8.98 -10.46
C GLY A 157 11.58 7.64 -9.76
N HIS A 158 12.64 7.00 -9.23
CA HIS A 158 12.48 5.73 -8.54
C HIS A 158 11.82 5.91 -7.16
N VAL A 159 10.88 5.04 -6.85
CA VAL A 159 10.33 4.92 -5.49
C VAL A 159 11.37 4.22 -4.62
N VAL A 160 11.85 4.91 -3.59
CA VAL A 160 12.91 4.43 -2.71
C VAL A 160 12.43 4.05 -1.31
N ALA A 161 11.24 4.50 -0.90
CA ALA A 161 10.60 4.06 0.34
C ALA A 161 9.07 4.19 0.26
N ILE A 162 8.35 3.33 0.99
CA ILE A 162 6.89 3.36 1.10
C ILE A 162 6.48 3.08 2.54
N LEU A 163 5.58 3.91 3.07
CA LEU A 163 4.91 3.71 4.35
C LEU A 163 3.44 3.41 4.11
N GLY A 164 2.98 2.22 4.45
CA GLY A 164 1.58 1.81 4.25
C GLY A 164 0.63 2.18 5.39
N GLY A 165 1.15 2.65 6.51
CA GLY A 165 0.40 3.04 7.71
C GLY A 165 1.27 3.10 8.95
N ARG A 166 0.69 3.52 10.09
CA ARG A 166 1.38 3.53 11.40
C ARG A 166 0.69 2.59 12.39
N HIS A 167 1.46 2.05 13.34
CA HIS A 167 0.98 1.11 14.37
C HIS A 167 0.11 -0.01 13.77
N LEU A 168 0.52 -0.52 12.62
CA LEU A 168 -0.25 -1.57 11.93
C LEU A 168 -0.10 -2.90 12.69
N PRO A 169 -1.16 -3.71 12.72
CA PRO A 169 -1.03 -5.08 13.18
C PRO A 169 -0.03 -5.82 12.28
N SER A 170 0.70 -6.78 12.85
CA SER A 170 1.70 -7.59 12.13
C SER A 170 1.02 -8.54 11.13
N VAL A 171 0.46 -7.97 10.07
CA VAL A 171 -0.18 -8.66 8.94
C VAL A 171 0.67 -8.43 7.71
N GLN A 172 1.27 -9.49 7.18
CA GLN A 172 2.06 -9.41 5.96
C GLN A 172 1.21 -9.03 4.76
N LEU A 173 1.74 -8.17 3.90
CA LEU A 173 1.09 -7.64 2.70
C LEU A 173 -0.28 -7.00 3.01
N GLY A 174 -0.36 -6.35 4.16
CA GLY A 174 -1.56 -5.67 4.65
C GLY A 174 -2.00 -4.50 3.78
N LEU A 175 -2.97 -3.70 4.25
CA LEU A 175 -3.43 -2.51 3.54
C LEU A 175 -2.29 -1.49 3.41
N ASN A 176 -1.93 -1.15 2.17
CA ASN A 176 -0.96 -0.09 1.86
C ASN A 176 -1.70 1.21 1.54
N ARG A 177 -1.77 2.12 2.50
CA ARG A 177 -2.48 3.41 2.35
C ARG A 177 -1.77 4.40 1.44
N ALA A 178 -0.52 4.18 1.09
CA ALA A 178 0.19 5.03 0.14
C ALA A 178 -0.35 4.89 -1.29
N VAL A 179 -0.89 3.69 -1.64
CA VAL A 179 -1.33 3.37 -3.00
C VAL A 179 -2.76 2.82 -3.08
N GLN A 180 -3.32 2.34 -1.97
CA GLN A 180 -4.65 1.70 -1.92
C GLN A 180 -5.65 2.57 -1.16
N THR A 181 -5.81 3.83 -1.56
CA THR A 181 -6.78 4.75 -0.97
C THR A 181 -7.80 5.18 -2.02
N GLY A 182 -9.07 5.11 -1.69
CA GLY A 182 -10.15 5.73 -2.47
C GLY A 182 -10.50 7.12 -1.96
N ARG A 183 -9.55 7.83 -1.31
CA ARG A 183 -9.79 9.14 -0.71
C ARG A 183 -9.67 10.25 -1.74
N SER A 184 -10.48 11.30 -1.55
CA SER A 184 -10.32 12.56 -2.29
C SER A 184 -8.94 13.16 -2.01
N THR A 185 -8.31 13.66 -3.06
CA THR A 185 -7.06 14.41 -2.98
C THR A 185 -7.25 15.78 -2.33
N GLY A 186 -8.50 16.27 -2.27
CA GLY A 186 -8.78 17.63 -1.83
C GLY A 186 -7.96 18.65 -2.61
N SER A 187 -7.57 19.72 -1.97
CA SER A 187 -6.80 20.83 -2.58
C SER A 187 -5.39 20.46 -3.02
N SER A 188 -4.86 19.30 -2.65
CA SER A 188 -3.54 18.87 -3.10
C SER A 188 -3.48 18.60 -4.63
N ILE A 189 -4.62 18.47 -5.28
CA ILE A 189 -4.70 18.30 -6.73
C ILE A 189 -4.54 19.63 -7.50
N LYS A 190 -4.80 20.79 -6.88
CA LYS A 190 -4.81 22.10 -7.54
C LYS A 190 -3.55 22.41 -8.36
N PRO A 191 -2.32 22.14 -7.85
CA PRO A 191 -1.11 22.39 -8.63
C PRO A 191 -1.10 21.66 -9.97
N VAL A 192 -1.54 20.42 -10.02
CA VAL A 192 -1.41 19.56 -11.21
C VAL A 192 -2.66 19.57 -12.11
N LEU A 193 -3.87 19.76 -11.54
CA LEU A 193 -5.11 19.74 -12.31
C LEU A 193 -5.53 21.14 -12.80
N ASP A 194 -5.33 22.17 -11.98
CA ASP A 194 -5.81 23.51 -12.27
C ASP A 194 -4.70 24.38 -12.86
N TYR A 195 -3.60 24.56 -12.12
CA TYR A 195 -2.60 25.57 -12.46
C TYR A 195 -1.54 25.11 -13.47
N ALA A 196 -1.02 23.87 -13.37
CA ALA A 196 -0.03 23.39 -14.33
C ALA A 196 -0.57 23.35 -15.78
N PRO A 197 -1.79 22.87 -16.06
CA PRO A 197 -2.37 22.98 -17.40
C PRO A 197 -2.56 24.43 -17.87
N ALA A 198 -2.87 25.38 -16.98
CA ALA A 198 -2.98 26.77 -17.35
C ALA A 198 -1.63 27.37 -17.75
N ILE A 199 -0.57 27.04 -17.05
CA ILE A 199 0.80 27.42 -17.42
C ILE A 199 1.15 26.78 -18.79
N GLN A 200 0.89 25.49 -18.96
CA GLN A 200 1.25 24.75 -20.17
C GLN A 200 0.49 25.19 -21.41
N TYR A 201 -0.83 25.42 -21.30
CA TYR A 201 -1.69 25.60 -22.48
C TYR A 201 -2.18 27.03 -22.70
N LEU A 202 -2.17 27.87 -21.66
CA LEU A 202 -2.61 29.26 -21.74
C LEU A 202 -1.44 30.24 -21.61
N ASN A 203 -0.19 29.72 -21.46
CA ASN A 203 1.02 30.52 -21.26
C ASN A 203 0.90 31.48 -20.06
N TRP A 204 0.15 31.08 -19.03
CA TRP A 204 0.04 31.87 -17.81
C TRP A 204 1.28 31.75 -16.97
N SER A 205 1.68 32.83 -16.33
CA SER A 205 2.74 32.82 -15.33
C SER A 205 2.15 32.78 -13.92
N THR A 206 2.98 32.50 -12.93
CA THR A 206 2.58 32.56 -11.51
C THR A 206 2.17 33.95 -11.06
N ALA A 207 2.45 35.00 -11.87
CA ALA A 207 2.01 36.37 -11.65
C ALA A 207 0.61 36.69 -12.22
N LYS A 208 -0.03 35.73 -12.89
CA LYS A 208 -1.41 35.91 -13.42
C LYS A 208 -2.34 36.33 -12.28
N ILE A 209 -3.04 37.46 -12.50
CA ILE A 209 -4.00 37.99 -11.51
C ILE A 209 -5.34 37.33 -11.69
N PHE A 210 -5.95 36.95 -10.58
CA PHE A 210 -7.31 36.49 -10.41
C PHE A 210 -8.10 37.46 -9.56
N ASP A 211 -9.41 37.47 -9.78
CA ASP A 211 -10.38 38.08 -8.90
C ASP A 211 -11.06 36.98 -8.06
N ASP A 212 -10.70 36.93 -6.77
CA ASP A 212 -11.31 36.06 -5.79
C ASP A 212 -12.57 36.73 -5.22
N SER A 213 -13.66 36.61 -5.99
CA SER A 213 -14.98 37.19 -5.69
C SER A 213 -16.06 36.13 -5.78
N LYS A 214 -17.28 36.47 -5.34
CA LYS A 214 -18.43 35.59 -5.42
C LYS A 214 -18.52 34.89 -6.78
N TYR A 215 -18.58 33.57 -6.77
CA TYR A 215 -18.66 32.75 -7.98
C TYR A 215 -19.82 31.75 -7.85
N VAL A 216 -20.65 31.71 -8.85
CA VAL A 216 -21.74 30.72 -9.01
C VAL A 216 -21.40 29.87 -10.22
N TYR A 217 -21.53 28.57 -10.12
CA TYR A 217 -21.27 27.67 -11.24
C TYR A 217 -22.22 27.96 -12.38
N PRO A 218 -21.71 28.13 -13.62
CA PRO A 218 -22.55 28.47 -14.80
C PRO A 218 -23.69 27.45 -14.97
N GLY A 219 -24.92 27.98 -15.20
CA GLY A 219 -26.11 27.16 -15.39
C GLY A 219 -26.69 26.54 -14.11
N THR A 220 -26.22 26.94 -12.93
CA THR A 220 -26.70 26.44 -11.63
C THR A 220 -26.93 27.61 -10.67
N ASN A 221 -27.55 27.31 -9.52
CA ASN A 221 -27.63 28.22 -8.36
C ASN A 221 -26.60 27.88 -7.27
N VAL A 222 -25.62 27.03 -7.59
CA VAL A 222 -24.61 26.58 -6.61
C VAL A 222 -23.50 27.60 -6.52
N GLN A 223 -23.35 28.21 -5.35
CA GLN A 223 -22.28 29.16 -5.06
C GLN A 223 -21.05 28.41 -4.54
N LEU A 224 -19.87 28.78 -5.05
CA LEU A 224 -18.60 28.32 -4.56
C LEU A 224 -18.11 29.20 -3.42
N TYR A 225 -17.66 28.57 -2.35
CA TYR A 225 -17.05 29.21 -1.21
C TYR A 225 -15.58 28.81 -1.05
N ASP A 226 -14.78 29.74 -0.61
CA ASP A 226 -13.46 29.44 -0.11
C ASP A 226 -13.54 28.84 1.30
N TRP A 227 -12.46 28.20 1.74
CA TRP A 227 -12.42 27.43 2.99
C TRP A 227 -12.74 28.28 4.24
N ASP A 228 -12.50 29.60 4.17
CA ASP A 228 -12.75 30.57 5.24
C ASP A 228 -14.08 31.34 5.05
N ASN A 229 -14.87 31.01 4.05
CA ASN A 229 -16.11 31.69 3.64
C ASN A 229 -15.92 33.20 3.33
N LYS A 230 -14.71 33.61 2.94
CA LYS A 230 -14.38 35.00 2.60
C LYS A 230 -13.86 35.08 1.17
N TYR A 231 -13.99 36.23 0.58
CA TYR A 231 -13.37 36.57 -0.70
C TYR A 231 -12.32 37.67 -0.47
N GLN A 232 -11.19 37.56 -1.15
CA GLN A 232 -10.03 38.43 -0.91
C GLN A 232 -9.73 39.36 -2.09
N GLY A 233 -10.54 39.32 -3.14
CA GLY A 233 -10.38 40.21 -4.31
C GLY A 233 -9.19 39.84 -5.20
N ALA A 234 -8.51 40.83 -5.73
CA ALA A 234 -7.42 40.63 -6.68
C ALA A 234 -6.19 39.99 -6.03
N MET A 235 -5.71 38.90 -6.61
CA MET A 235 -4.50 38.20 -6.15
C MET A 235 -3.81 37.48 -7.32
N ASN A 236 -2.51 37.24 -7.19
CA ASN A 236 -1.79 36.46 -8.20
C ASN A 236 -1.93 34.94 -7.98
N MET A 237 -1.56 34.16 -9.01
CA MET A 237 -1.65 32.68 -9.00
C MET A 237 -0.87 32.07 -7.83
N ARG A 238 0.33 32.59 -7.54
CA ARG A 238 1.16 32.07 -6.45
C ARG A 238 0.47 32.20 -5.12
N TYR A 239 -0.06 33.36 -4.79
CA TYR A 239 -0.77 33.62 -3.54
C TYR A 239 -2.10 32.83 -3.49
N ALA A 240 -2.83 32.75 -4.61
CA ALA A 240 -4.05 31.94 -4.69
C ALA A 240 -3.80 30.47 -4.35
N LEU A 241 -2.70 29.90 -4.84
CA LEU A 241 -2.30 28.52 -4.52
C LEU A 241 -1.78 28.39 -3.07
N GLU A 242 -0.95 29.29 -2.62
CA GLU A 242 -0.43 29.34 -1.25
C GLU A 242 -1.57 29.36 -0.23
N GLN A 243 -2.58 30.20 -0.45
CA GLN A 243 -3.78 30.31 0.38
C GLN A 243 -4.84 29.25 0.07
N SER A 244 -4.56 28.35 -0.86
CA SER A 244 -5.47 27.28 -1.29
C SER A 244 -6.88 27.78 -1.67
N ARG A 245 -6.97 28.95 -2.32
CA ARG A 245 -8.26 29.55 -2.73
C ARG A 245 -9.00 28.66 -3.73
N ASN A 246 -10.29 28.47 -3.50
CA ASN A 246 -11.12 27.62 -4.37
C ASN A 246 -11.59 28.37 -5.61
N VAL A 247 -12.01 29.63 -5.46
CA VAL A 247 -12.54 30.43 -6.57
C VAL A 247 -11.51 30.63 -7.69
N PRO A 248 -10.26 31.06 -7.42
CA PRO A 248 -9.22 31.11 -8.44
C PRO A 248 -8.93 29.76 -9.10
N ALA A 249 -8.92 28.67 -8.34
CA ALA A 249 -8.66 27.32 -8.87
C ALA A 249 -9.75 26.90 -9.85
N VAL A 250 -11.03 27.01 -9.47
CA VAL A 250 -12.17 26.68 -10.35
C VAL A 250 -12.22 27.58 -11.56
N LYS A 251 -12.00 28.89 -11.42
CA LYS A 251 -11.91 29.82 -12.56
C LYS A 251 -10.79 29.43 -13.52
N THR A 252 -9.65 28.94 -12.99
CA THR A 252 -8.53 28.45 -13.80
C THR A 252 -8.91 27.19 -14.56
N LEU A 253 -9.47 26.18 -13.87
CA LEU A 253 -9.93 24.95 -14.50
C LEU A 253 -10.96 25.20 -15.59
N ALA A 254 -11.92 26.11 -15.35
CA ALA A 254 -12.91 26.49 -16.33
C ALA A 254 -12.27 27.12 -17.60
N LYS A 255 -11.22 27.93 -17.45
CA LYS A 255 -10.49 28.53 -18.60
C LYS A 255 -9.64 27.49 -19.34
N VAL A 256 -9.01 26.55 -18.67
CA VAL A 256 -8.27 25.44 -19.30
C VAL A 256 -9.24 24.50 -20.02
N GLY A 257 -10.37 24.25 -19.42
CA GLY A 257 -11.36 23.23 -19.80
C GLY A 257 -11.06 21.87 -19.19
N VAL A 258 -12.09 21.26 -18.58
CA VAL A 258 -11.98 19.99 -17.83
C VAL A 258 -11.33 18.87 -18.66
N ARG A 259 -11.73 18.72 -19.94
CA ARG A 259 -11.16 17.67 -20.83
C ARG A 259 -9.65 17.84 -21.01
N ARG A 260 -9.16 19.06 -21.21
CA ARG A 260 -7.75 19.36 -21.41
C ARG A 260 -6.95 19.13 -20.11
N ALA A 261 -7.49 19.60 -18.99
CA ALA A 261 -6.90 19.36 -17.66
C ALA A 261 -6.84 17.86 -17.32
N SER A 262 -7.93 17.12 -17.53
CA SER A 262 -7.95 15.66 -17.33
C SER A 262 -6.94 14.92 -18.22
N SER A 263 -6.81 15.33 -19.49
CA SER A 263 -5.80 14.76 -20.39
C SER A 263 -4.36 15.10 -19.95
N PHE A 264 -4.16 16.26 -19.33
CA PHE A 264 -2.86 16.63 -18.77
C PHE A 264 -2.45 15.71 -17.63
N VAL A 265 -3.31 15.52 -16.63
CA VAL A 265 -3.01 14.68 -15.47
C VAL A 265 -2.99 13.19 -15.78
N LYS A 266 -3.72 12.75 -16.83
CA LYS A 266 -3.66 11.37 -17.31
C LYS A 266 -2.26 10.95 -17.76
N ARG A 267 -1.44 11.88 -18.25
CA ARG A 267 -0.02 11.61 -18.58
C ARG A 267 0.85 11.34 -17.35
N MET A 268 0.32 11.62 -16.16
CA MET A 268 0.92 11.31 -14.85
C MET A 268 0.23 10.11 -14.19
N ASP A 269 -0.51 9.30 -14.95
CA ASP A 269 -1.36 8.19 -14.49
C ASP A 269 -2.43 8.57 -13.45
N ILE A 270 -2.76 9.88 -13.37
CA ILE A 270 -3.84 10.38 -12.52
C ILE A 270 -5.14 10.35 -13.32
N ASN A 271 -6.05 9.44 -12.95
CA ASN A 271 -7.36 9.31 -13.59
C ASN A 271 -8.41 10.17 -12.87
N VAL A 272 -8.79 11.28 -13.49
CA VAL A 272 -9.90 12.12 -13.05
C VAL A 272 -11.13 11.78 -13.89
N ARG A 273 -12.26 11.44 -13.24
CA ARG A 273 -13.51 11.22 -13.96
C ARG A 273 -14.05 12.55 -14.46
N ALA A 274 -14.08 12.76 -15.76
CA ALA A 274 -14.59 13.97 -16.40
C ALA A 274 -16.10 14.25 -16.14
N ASN A 275 -16.81 13.25 -15.60
CA ASN A 275 -18.26 13.30 -15.33
C ASN A 275 -18.63 13.57 -13.87
N SER A 276 -17.67 13.82 -12.98
CA SER A 276 -17.98 14.27 -11.62
C SER A 276 -18.36 15.75 -11.70
N GLY A 277 -19.65 16.00 -11.98
CA GLY A 277 -20.33 17.27 -12.10
C GLY A 277 -19.58 18.51 -11.61
N LEU A 278 -18.99 19.23 -12.54
CA LEU A 278 -18.74 20.66 -12.47
C LEU A 278 -19.73 21.34 -13.40
#